data_0392427a293b960cc805d0eaefe955bd
#
_entry.id   0392427a293b960cc805d0eaefe955bd
#
_cell.length_a   1.000
_cell.length_b   1.000
_cell.length_c   1.000
_cell.angle_alpha   90.00
_cell.angle_beta   90.00
_cell.angle_gamma   90.00
#
_symmetry.space_group_name_H-M   'P 1'
#
loop_
_entity.id
_entity.type
_entity.pdbx_description
1 polymer ?
#
loop_
_entity_poly.entity_id
_entity_poly.type
_entity_poly.pdbx_seq_one_letter_code
_entity_poly.pdbx_strand_id
1 'polypeptide(L)'
;MTTETSPMTEFQRLYTGRVWSVMQWDQLTALWQRIDPAAGWYLVAVGVSPAPTLVADAASVSAFIKRIDALLRADHHESYCGIVYADDLENPSLIKIYDPNNLGSSCGSSKNPPPPGWIMSRTAPEEIVSLRPAPANRKRWWQGLLGDS
;
A
#
# COMPACT_ATOMS: atom_id res chain seq x y z
N MET A 1 3.32 -38.07 10.91
CA MET A 1 3.16 -36.81 11.52
C MET A 1 3.15 -35.69 10.51
N THR A 2 2.27 -34.89 10.65
CA THR A 2 2.13 -33.86 9.74
C THR A 2 2.95 -32.72 10.08
N THR A 3 3.57 -32.18 9.14
CA THR A 3 4.23 -30.93 9.33
C THR A 3 3.22 -29.91 9.60
N GLU A 4 3.36 -29.29 10.70
CA GLU A 4 2.44 -28.26 11.05
C GLU A 4 2.82 -27.02 10.38
N THR A 5 2.22 -26.75 9.29
CA THR A 5 2.39 -25.45 8.70
C THR A 5 1.28 -24.58 9.24
N SER A 6 1.62 -23.55 9.94
CA SER A 6 0.61 -22.62 10.42
C SER A 6 -0.18 -22.10 9.24
N PRO A 7 -1.50 -22.04 9.33
CA PRO A 7 -2.28 -21.48 8.24
C PRO A 7 -1.90 -20.02 8.01
N MET A 8 -1.98 -19.60 6.78
CA MET A 8 -1.74 -18.19 6.49
C MET A 8 -2.78 -17.34 7.18
N THR A 9 -2.34 -16.20 7.67
CA THR A 9 -3.28 -15.20 8.16
C THR A 9 -4.06 -14.62 7.00
N GLU A 10 -5.14 -13.96 7.29
CA GLU A 10 -5.92 -13.31 6.25
C GLU A 10 -5.07 -12.26 5.51
N PHE A 11 -4.24 -11.53 6.24
CA PHE A 11 -3.37 -10.56 5.61
C PHE A 11 -2.38 -11.24 4.66
N GLN A 12 -1.75 -12.34 5.09
CA GLN A 12 -0.82 -13.06 4.24
C GLN A 12 -1.51 -13.60 2.99
N ARG A 13 -2.72 -14.10 3.15
CA ARG A 13 -3.48 -14.63 2.02
C ARG A 13 -3.76 -13.54 1.00
N LEU A 14 -4.15 -12.36 1.45
CA LEU A 14 -4.41 -11.24 0.56
C LEU A 14 -3.13 -10.70 -0.06
N TYR A 15 -2.08 -10.58 0.76
CA TYR A 15 -0.83 -9.98 0.31
C TYR A 15 -0.15 -10.82 -0.77
N THR A 16 -0.21 -12.15 -0.65
CA THR A 16 0.43 -13.05 -1.61
C THR A 16 -0.54 -13.54 -2.68
N GLY A 17 -1.79 -13.16 -2.59
CA GLY A 17 -2.80 -13.61 -3.54
C GLY A 17 -2.81 -12.81 -4.81
N ARG A 18 -3.82 -13.09 -5.64
CA ARG A 18 -3.94 -12.39 -6.92
C ARG A 18 -4.36 -10.95 -6.70
N VAL A 19 -3.74 -10.06 -7.44
CA VAL A 19 -4.10 -8.64 -7.43
C VAL A 19 -4.29 -8.15 -8.85
N TRP A 20 -5.03 -7.05 -8.98
CA TRP A 20 -5.35 -6.45 -10.27
C TRP A 20 -4.77 -5.04 -10.30
N SER A 21 -4.10 -4.71 -11.39
CA SER A 21 -3.46 -3.41 -11.53
C SER A 21 -4.47 -2.34 -11.94
N VAL A 22 -4.34 -1.18 -11.34
CA VAL A 22 -5.04 0.01 -11.78
C VAL A 22 -4.19 0.64 -12.87
N MET A 23 -4.64 0.57 -14.12
CA MET A 23 -3.80 1.00 -15.24
C MET A 23 -3.99 2.48 -15.58
N GLN A 24 -5.19 3.01 -15.48
CA GLN A 24 -5.45 4.38 -15.87
C GLN A 24 -5.65 5.27 -14.65
N TRP A 25 -5.26 6.53 -14.77
CA TRP A 25 -5.39 7.47 -13.66
C TRP A 25 -6.85 7.70 -13.25
N ASP A 26 -7.77 7.67 -14.22
CA ASP A 26 -9.19 7.80 -13.86
C ASP A 26 -9.71 6.56 -13.16
N GLN A 27 -9.14 5.40 -13.44
CA GLN A 27 -9.48 4.18 -12.68
C GLN A 27 -9.01 4.27 -11.24
N LEU A 28 -7.88 4.95 -11.01
CA LEU A 28 -7.41 5.18 -9.65
C LEU A 28 -8.39 6.07 -8.89
N THR A 29 -8.85 7.14 -9.52
CA THR A 29 -9.85 7.99 -8.93
C THR A 29 -11.11 7.20 -8.58
N ALA A 30 -11.55 6.33 -9.49
CA ALA A 30 -12.73 5.51 -9.24
C ALA A 30 -12.51 4.52 -8.09
N LEU A 31 -11.31 3.95 -7.99
CA LEU A 31 -10.98 3.04 -6.90
C LEU A 31 -11.09 3.75 -5.56
N TRP A 32 -10.50 4.96 -5.45
CA TRP A 32 -10.57 5.72 -4.21
C TRP A 32 -12.01 6.00 -3.81
N GLN A 33 -12.89 6.22 -4.77
CA GLN A 33 -14.30 6.52 -4.47
C GLN A 33 -15.06 5.31 -3.96
N ARG A 34 -14.54 4.12 -4.20
CA ARG A 34 -15.17 2.89 -3.69
C ARG A 34 -14.77 2.56 -2.26
N ILE A 35 -13.81 3.30 -1.71
CA ILE A 35 -13.32 3.05 -0.38
C ILE A 35 -14.13 3.85 0.62
N ASP A 36 -14.71 3.14 1.59
CA ASP A 36 -15.36 3.79 2.72
C ASP A 36 -14.29 4.03 3.79
N PRO A 37 -13.92 5.28 4.07
CA PRO A 37 -12.84 5.53 5.04
C PRO A 37 -13.17 5.04 6.44
N ALA A 38 -14.43 4.87 6.76
CA ALA A 38 -14.86 4.41 8.08
C ALA A 38 -15.01 2.91 8.18
N ALA A 39 -14.65 2.16 7.12
CA ALA A 39 -14.89 0.72 7.12
C ALA A 39 -13.88 -0.08 7.93
N GLY A 40 -12.86 0.53 8.46
CA GLY A 40 -11.84 -0.17 9.25
C GLY A 40 -10.62 -0.49 8.41
N TRP A 41 -9.87 0.51 8.04
CA TRP A 41 -8.66 0.34 7.23
C TRP A 41 -7.42 0.52 8.08
N TYR A 42 -6.47 -0.40 7.92
CA TYR A 42 -5.12 -0.24 8.46
C TYR A 42 -4.26 0.41 7.38
N LEU A 43 -3.47 1.40 7.76
CA LEU A 43 -2.57 2.08 6.84
C LEU A 43 -1.14 1.68 7.18
N VAL A 44 -0.43 1.14 6.19
CA VAL A 44 0.92 0.62 6.40
C VAL A 44 1.90 1.42 5.55
N ALA A 45 2.99 1.85 6.17
CA ALA A 45 4.13 2.45 5.45
C ALA A 45 5.30 1.48 5.59
N VAL A 46 5.56 0.73 4.54
CA VAL A 46 6.55 -0.35 4.57
C VAL A 46 7.94 0.22 4.74
N GLY A 47 8.67 -0.26 5.73
CA GLY A 47 10.02 0.21 5.98
C GLY A 47 10.12 1.55 6.69
N VAL A 48 8.98 2.14 7.04
CA VAL A 48 8.96 3.43 7.72
C VAL A 48 8.50 3.28 9.16
N SER A 49 7.42 2.54 9.38
CA SER A 49 6.92 2.35 10.73
C SER A 49 6.47 0.91 10.90
N PRO A 50 6.33 0.44 12.14
CA PRO A 50 5.84 -0.92 12.38
C PRO A 50 4.42 -1.09 11.84
N ALA A 51 4.05 -2.33 11.58
CA ALA A 51 2.68 -2.64 11.16
C ALA A 51 1.72 -2.20 12.25
N PRO A 52 0.67 -1.46 11.90
CA PRO A 52 -0.26 -0.96 12.91
C PRO A 52 -1.09 -2.09 13.51
N THR A 53 -1.47 -1.91 14.75
CA THR A 53 -2.34 -2.87 15.44
C THR A 53 -3.77 -2.36 15.55
N LEU A 54 -4.01 -1.10 15.17
CA LEU A 54 -5.33 -0.49 15.22
C LEU A 54 -5.68 0.08 13.87
N VAL A 55 -6.96 0.07 13.53
CA VAL A 55 -7.41 0.70 12.30
C VAL A 55 -7.24 2.21 12.41
N ALA A 56 -7.01 2.85 11.28
CA ALA A 56 -6.96 4.29 11.20
C ALA A 56 -8.40 4.83 11.23
N ASP A 57 -8.57 6.01 11.78
CA ASP A 57 -9.90 6.61 11.76
C ASP A 57 -10.23 7.14 10.37
N ALA A 58 -11.50 7.48 10.16
CA ALA A 58 -11.96 7.88 8.84
C ALA A 58 -11.23 9.11 8.31
N ALA A 59 -10.93 10.06 9.19
CA ALA A 59 -10.23 11.27 8.77
C ALA A 59 -8.82 10.95 8.31
N SER A 60 -8.13 10.05 9.00
CA SER A 60 -6.78 9.64 8.62
C SER A 60 -6.79 8.89 7.29
N VAL A 61 -7.77 8.02 7.06
CA VAL A 61 -7.86 7.28 5.81
C VAL A 61 -8.12 8.25 4.65
N SER A 62 -9.04 9.19 4.84
CA SER A 62 -9.32 10.18 3.79
C SER A 62 -8.10 11.04 3.49
N ALA A 63 -7.38 11.46 4.53
CA ALA A 63 -6.18 12.27 4.34
C ALA A 63 -5.10 11.47 3.63
N PHE A 64 -4.94 10.19 3.97
CA PHE A 64 -3.96 9.34 3.32
C PHE A 64 -4.27 9.20 1.83
N ILE A 65 -5.52 8.90 1.49
CA ILE A 65 -5.92 8.74 0.09
C ILE A 65 -5.62 10.02 -0.69
N LYS A 66 -6.00 11.17 -0.14
CA LYS A 66 -5.78 12.42 -0.82
C LYS A 66 -4.30 12.70 -1.03
N ARG A 67 -3.50 12.45 -0.02
CA ARG A 67 -2.08 12.76 -0.09
C ARG A 67 -1.31 11.75 -0.94
N ILE A 68 -1.67 10.46 -0.87
CA ILE A 68 -0.97 9.49 -1.69
C ILE A 68 -1.33 9.67 -3.16
N ASP A 69 -2.58 10.02 -3.46
CA ASP A 69 -2.97 10.30 -4.84
C ASP A 69 -2.14 11.45 -5.41
N ALA A 70 -1.98 12.52 -4.64
CA ALA A 70 -1.19 13.66 -5.08
C ALA A 70 0.27 13.29 -5.28
N LEU A 71 0.83 12.49 -4.37
CA LEU A 71 2.21 12.06 -4.46
C LEU A 71 2.45 11.20 -5.71
N LEU A 72 1.57 10.26 -5.96
CA LEU A 72 1.74 9.38 -7.11
C LEU A 72 1.66 10.16 -8.42
N ARG A 73 0.72 11.08 -8.53
CA ARG A 73 0.58 11.86 -9.75
C ARG A 73 1.73 12.83 -9.96
N ALA A 74 2.34 13.30 -8.85
CA ALA A 74 3.45 14.22 -8.95
C ALA A 74 4.77 13.50 -9.29
N ASP A 75 4.97 12.31 -8.73
CA ASP A 75 6.25 11.63 -8.82
C ASP A 75 6.31 10.54 -9.89
N HIS A 76 5.18 10.06 -10.37
CA HIS A 76 5.14 9.03 -11.39
C HIS A 76 4.84 9.70 -12.73
N HIS A 77 5.89 9.86 -13.54
CA HIS A 77 5.80 10.66 -14.75
C HIS A 77 5.40 9.84 -15.97
N GLU A 78 4.32 9.10 -15.84
CA GLU A 78 3.80 8.30 -16.95
C GLU A 78 2.36 8.68 -17.22
N SER A 79 1.92 8.40 -18.43
CA SER A 79 0.54 8.68 -18.79
C SER A 79 -0.45 7.66 -18.21
N TYR A 80 0.07 6.58 -17.62
CA TYR A 80 -0.73 5.55 -17.01
C TYR A 80 -0.30 5.37 -15.56
N CYS A 81 -1.16 4.76 -14.74
CA CYS A 81 -0.82 4.50 -13.33
C CYS A 81 0.06 3.26 -13.20
N GLY A 82 -0.52 2.08 -13.20
CA GLY A 82 0.26 0.83 -13.22
C GLY A 82 1.01 0.49 -11.95
N ILE A 83 0.90 1.28 -10.90
CA ILE A 83 1.64 1.07 -9.66
C ILE A 83 0.76 0.90 -8.45
N VAL A 84 -0.55 0.78 -8.64
CA VAL A 84 -1.51 0.51 -7.58
C VAL A 84 -2.23 -0.79 -7.94
N TYR A 85 -2.30 -1.70 -6.98
CA TYR A 85 -2.91 -3.01 -7.18
C TYR A 85 -3.90 -3.28 -6.07
N ALA A 86 -5.00 -3.90 -6.38
CA ALA A 86 -6.01 -4.27 -5.38
C ALA A 86 -6.40 -5.74 -5.56
N ASP A 87 -6.77 -6.38 -4.47
CA ASP A 87 -7.26 -7.75 -4.51
C ASP A 87 -8.57 -7.84 -5.28
N ASP A 88 -9.35 -6.77 -5.27
CA ASP A 88 -10.60 -6.68 -5.99
C ASP A 88 -10.83 -5.21 -6.29
N LEU A 89 -10.93 -4.85 -7.55
CA LEU A 89 -11.07 -3.43 -7.93
C LEU A 89 -12.46 -2.88 -7.59
N GLU A 90 -13.47 -3.75 -7.48
CA GLU A 90 -14.82 -3.30 -7.16
C GLU A 90 -15.07 -3.22 -5.66
N ASN A 91 -14.44 -4.11 -4.90
CA ASN A 91 -14.65 -4.14 -3.45
C ASN A 91 -13.32 -4.49 -2.78
N PRO A 92 -12.40 -3.54 -2.75
CA PRO A 92 -11.05 -3.85 -2.28
C PRO A 92 -10.98 -4.14 -0.78
N SER A 93 -10.17 -5.11 -0.42
CA SER A 93 -9.82 -5.40 0.96
C SER A 93 -8.34 -5.19 1.22
N LEU A 94 -7.52 -5.20 0.18
CA LEU A 94 -6.09 -4.92 0.29
C LEU A 94 -5.63 -4.19 -0.95
N ILE A 95 -4.95 -3.07 -0.74
CA ILE A 95 -4.41 -2.25 -1.83
C ILE A 95 -2.92 -2.08 -1.61
N LYS A 96 -2.13 -2.45 -2.62
CA LYS A 96 -0.69 -2.26 -2.62
C LYS A 96 -0.36 -1.06 -3.48
N ILE A 97 0.43 -0.15 -2.94
CA ILE A 97 0.82 1.07 -3.63
C ILE A 97 2.33 1.10 -3.71
N TYR A 98 2.88 1.07 -4.92
CA TYR A 98 4.32 1.04 -5.11
C TYR A 98 4.86 2.46 -5.24
N ASP A 99 6.00 2.69 -4.61
CA ASP A 99 6.61 4.02 -4.60
C ASP A 99 7.26 4.28 -5.96
N PRO A 100 6.91 5.37 -6.64
CA PRO A 100 7.53 5.69 -7.93
C PRO A 100 9.05 5.78 -7.84
N ASN A 101 9.60 6.11 -6.68
CA ASN A 101 11.04 6.20 -6.52
C ASN A 101 11.76 4.86 -6.63
N ASN A 102 11.03 3.76 -6.49
CA ASN A 102 11.65 2.44 -6.50
C ASN A 102 11.45 1.68 -7.81
N LEU A 103 10.77 2.28 -8.78
CA LEU A 103 10.43 1.55 -9.99
C LEU A 103 11.64 1.22 -10.85
N GLY A 104 12.62 2.12 -10.87
CA GLY A 104 13.81 1.90 -11.67
C GLY A 104 14.61 0.71 -11.22
N SER A 105 14.58 0.38 -9.94
CA SER A 105 15.36 -0.74 -9.44
C SER A 105 14.65 -2.07 -9.59
N SER A 106 13.38 -2.06 -9.98
CA SER A 106 12.64 -3.29 -10.19
C SER A 106 12.69 -3.72 -11.66
N CYS A 107 13.28 -2.92 -12.52
CA CYS A 107 13.40 -3.28 -13.92
C CYS A 107 14.48 -4.32 -14.10
N GLY A 108 14.29 -5.19 -15.05
CA GLY A 108 15.30 -6.14 -15.41
C GLY A 108 15.33 -7.36 -14.53
N SER A 109 16.51 -7.81 -14.18
CA SER A 109 16.68 -9.12 -13.60
C SER A 109 16.70 -9.16 -12.10
N SER A 110 16.13 -8.19 -11.43
CA SER A 110 16.17 -8.19 -10.00
C SER A 110 15.43 -9.40 -9.44
N LYS A 111 16.11 -10.18 -8.62
CA LYS A 111 15.51 -11.33 -7.97
C LYS A 111 14.71 -10.92 -6.74
N ASN A 112 14.96 -9.73 -6.24
CA ASN A 112 14.28 -9.25 -5.05
C ASN A 112 13.63 -7.91 -5.38
N PRO A 113 12.47 -7.95 -6.02
CA PRO A 113 11.78 -6.70 -6.34
C PRO A 113 11.42 -5.98 -5.04
N PRO A 114 11.40 -4.66 -5.06
CA PRO A 114 11.05 -3.93 -3.85
C PRO A 114 9.62 -4.22 -3.44
N PRO A 115 9.33 -4.21 -2.15
CA PRO A 115 7.96 -4.33 -1.69
C PRO A 115 7.19 -3.05 -2.00
N PRO A 116 5.88 -3.08 -1.86
CA PRO A 116 5.10 -1.84 -1.97
C PRO A 116 5.59 -0.80 -0.97
N GLY A 117 5.44 0.45 -1.29
CA GLY A 117 5.77 1.51 -0.35
C GLY A 117 4.70 1.67 0.72
N TRP A 118 3.45 1.46 0.35
CA TRP A 118 2.32 1.60 1.28
C TRP A 118 1.29 0.53 1.01
N ILE A 119 0.52 0.19 2.03
CA ILE A 119 -0.56 -0.79 1.92
C ILE A 119 -1.75 -0.29 2.69
N MET A 120 -2.94 -0.42 2.11
CA MET A 120 -4.20 -0.25 2.81
C MET A 120 -4.81 -1.64 2.98
N SER A 121 -5.17 -2.01 4.19
CA SER A 121 -5.68 -3.35 4.46
C SER A 121 -6.88 -3.30 5.38
N ARG A 122 -7.89 -4.11 5.07
CA ARG A 122 -9.03 -4.31 5.96
C ARG A 122 -8.77 -5.37 7.02
N THR A 123 -7.67 -6.10 6.88
CA THR A 123 -7.28 -7.10 7.89
C THR A 123 -6.02 -6.63 8.59
N ALA A 124 -5.79 -7.12 9.81
CA ALA A 124 -4.63 -6.72 10.58
C ALA A 124 -3.34 -7.07 9.83
N PRO A 125 -2.51 -6.08 9.52
CA PRO A 125 -1.30 -6.34 8.73
C PRO A 125 -0.17 -6.90 9.59
N GLU A 126 0.82 -7.46 8.90
CA GLU A 126 2.03 -7.97 9.50
C GLU A 126 3.22 -7.25 8.89
N GLU A 127 4.36 -7.37 9.55
CA GLU A 127 5.56 -6.71 9.05
C GLU A 127 5.98 -7.26 7.71
N ILE A 128 6.37 -6.37 6.82
CA ILE A 128 6.89 -6.73 5.53
C ILE A 128 8.36 -6.35 5.52
N VAL A 129 9.21 -7.32 5.27
CA VAL A 129 10.64 -7.08 5.27
C VAL A 129 11.01 -6.23 4.08
N SER A 130 11.72 -5.14 4.33
CA SER A 130 12.26 -4.31 3.28
C SER A 130 13.76 -4.26 3.46
N LEU A 131 14.49 -4.59 2.40
CA LEU A 131 15.94 -4.54 2.45
C LEU A 131 16.47 -3.12 2.24
N ARG A 132 15.59 -2.19 1.90
CA ARG A 132 15.99 -0.81 1.68
C ARG A 132 15.24 0.08 2.63
N PRO A 133 15.94 0.89 3.41
CA PRO A 133 15.25 1.86 4.25
C PRO A 133 14.53 2.87 3.39
N ALA A 134 13.43 3.38 3.87
CA ALA A 134 12.69 4.41 3.18
C ALA A 134 13.53 5.70 3.15
N PRO A 135 13.47 6.46 2.06
CA PRO A 135 14.16 7.74 2.02
C PRO A 135 13.62 8.69 3.09
N ALA A 136 14.47 9.61 3.51
CA ALA A 136 14.09 10.56 4.56
C ALA A 136 12.88 11.39 4.18
N ASN A 137 12.73 11.75 2.91
CA ASN A 137 11.58 12.54 2.50
C ASN A 137 10.28 11.73 2.61
N ARG A 138 10.33 10.41 2.42
CA ARG A 138 9.16 9.57 2.59
C ARG A 138 8.82 9.39 4.06
N LYS A 139 9.84 9.27 4.91
CA LYS A 139 9.60 9.20 6.35
C LYS A 139 8.97 10.50 6.84
N ARG A 140 9.46 11.64 6.40
CA ARG A 140 8.88 12.93 6.78
C ARG A 140 7.45 13.07 6.28
N TRP A 141 7.20 12.62 5.04
CA TRP A 141 5.86 12.67 4.46
C TRP A 141 4.88 11.88 5.32
N TRP A 142 5.29 10.68 5.71
CA TRP A 142 4.45 9.79 6.52
C TRP A 142 4.21 10.38 7.91
N GLN A 143 5.26 10.90 8.52
CA GLN A 143 5.16 11.50 9.84
C GLN A 143 4.27 12.74 9.81
N GLY A 144 4.34 13.52 8.76
CA GLY A 144 3.47 14.67 8.62
C GLY A 144 2.01 14.30 8.45
N LEU A 145 1.74 13.14 7.86
CA LEU A 145 0.39 12.66 7.71
C LEU A 145 -0.22 12.22 9.03
N LEU A 146 0.57 11.54 9.87
CA LEU A 146 0.07 10.96 11.12
C LEU A 146 0.39 11.80 12.33
N GLY A 147 1.38 12.63 12.23
CA GLY A 147 2.03 13.18 13.38
C GLY A 147 1.56 14.47 13.86
N ASP A 148 0.51 14.95 13.33
CA ASP A 148 0.05 16.18 13.76
C ASP A 148 -0.80 16.09 14.90
N SER A 149 -0.69 15.06 15.55
CA SER A 149 -1.42 14.98 16.77
C SER A 149 -0.91 15.89 17.81
#